data_6be5def2c9f6b3ef0dfaa5559c377a20
#
_entry.id   6be5def2c9f6b3ef0dfaa5559c377a20
#
_cell.length_a   1.000
_cell.length_b   1.000
_cell.length_c   1.000
_cell.angle_alpha   90.00
_cell.angle_beta   90.00
_cell.angle_gamma   90.00
#
_symmetry.space_group_name_H-M   'P 1'
#
loop_
_entity.id
_entity.type
_entity.pdbx_description
1 polymer ?
#
loop_
_entity_poly.entity_id
_entity_poly.type
_entity_poly.pdbx_seq_one_letter_code
_entity_poly.pdbx_strand_id
1 'polypeptide(L)'
;MSKDGTSRGGARPGAGRKPKAISEKIASGNPGGRPLTVVDFGSGAEYFSGSEMPPVKDYLKAKQKDGSVTCAEEIYKETWEWLKERKCDQLIPVQQIEQYAMSVARWIQCEEAVSEFGFLAKKPTGTVISSPYVTMGREYMKQANTAWYQIFQVVKENCCVELGGKTPQDDAMERLLRTRMGNKNHY
;
A
#
# COMPACT_ATOMS: atom_id res chain seq x y z
N MET A 1 43.20 -0.63 12.96
CA MET A 1 42.88 -1.66 11.96
C MET A 1 42.76 -2.98 12.69
N SER A 2 41.63 -3.68 12.56
CA SER A 2 41.44 -5.00 13.19
C SER A 2 42.40 -5.98 12.52
N LYS A 3 43.13 -6.77 13.34
CA LYS A 3 44.15 -7.75 12.91
C LYS A 3 43.64 -8.90 12.04
N ASP A 4 42.31 -9.03 11.90
CA ASP A 4 41.63 -10.13 11.22
C ASP A 4 40.97 -9.74 9.88
N GLY A 5 41.23 -8.51 9.38
CA GLY A 5 40.67 -8.04 8.12
C GLY A 5 39.12 -7.92 8.08
N THR A 6 38.46 -8.19 9.18
CA THR A 6 37.00 -8.09 9.26
C THR A 6 36.58 -6.67 9.65
N SER A 7 35.87 -5.99 8.77
CA SER A 7 35.22 -4.70 9.01
C SER A 7 34.01 -4.92 9.93
N ARG A 8 34.28 -5.11 11.22
CA ARG A 8 33.20 -5.27 12.23
C ARG A 8 32.67 -3.88 12.58
N GLY A 9 31.42 -3.61 12.23
CA GLY A 9 30.71 -2.40 12.64
C GLY A 9 30.41 -1.38 11.54
N GLY A 10 30.49 -1.75 10.27
CA GLY A 10 30.04 -0.90 9.17
C GLY A 10 28.53 -0.62 9.24
N ALA A 11 28.11 0.55 8.74
CA ALA A 11 26.72 0.93 8.61
C ALA A 11 25.94 -0.15 7.86
N ARG A 12 24.93 -0.72 8.51
CA ARG A 12 24.03 -1.70 7.88
C ARG A 12 22.81 -0.96 7.36
N PRO A 13 22.36 -1.18 6.12
CA PRO A 13 21.10 -0.65 5.66
C PRO A 13 19.96 -1.03 6.63
N GLY A 14 19.24 -0.02 7.12
CA GLY A 14 18.16 -0.22 8.11
C GLY A 14 18.63 -0.31 9.58
N ALA A 15 19.94 -0.20 9.88
CA ALA A 15 20.43 -0.09 11.24
C ALA A 15 20.23 1.36 11.73
N GLY A 16 19.64 1.50 12.90
CA GLY A 16 19.42 2.79 13.54
C GLY A 16 17.97 2.99 13.98
N ARG A 17 17.75 4.06 14.77
CA ARG A 17 16.40 4.43 15.17
C ARG A 17 15.60 4.92 13.97
N LYS A 18 14.45 4.31 13.72
CA LYS A 18 13.56 4.74 12.63
C LYS A 18 13.24 6.23 12.78
N PRO A 19 13.20 6.99 11.66
CA PRO A 19 12.83 8.40 11.68
C PRO A 19 11.44 8.58 12.31
N LYS A 20 11.30 9.56 13.21
CA LYS A 20 10.00 9.97 13.71
C LYS A 20 9.28 10.80 12.64
N ALA A 21 7.95 10.75 12.64
CA ALA A 21 7.13 11.63 11.80
C ALA A 21 7.48 13.11 12.06
N ILE A 22 7.39 13.94 11.03
CA ILE A 22 7.66 15.39 11.17
C ILE A 22 6.69 16.00 12.17
N SER A 23 5.41 15.63 12.12
CA SER A 23 4.39 16.05 13.09
C SER A 23 4.77 15.73 14.54
N GLU A 24 5.29 14.53 14.81
CA GLU A 24 5.79 14.17 16.16
C GLU A 24 7.00 15.00 16.59
N LYS A 25 7.88 15.33 15.64
CA LYS A 25 9.06 16.17 15.91
C LYS A 25 8.65 17.60 16.23
N ILE A 26 7.69 18.15 15.51
CA ILE A 26 7.13 19.48 15.74
C ILE A 26 6.44 19.51 17.11
N ALA A 27 5.55 18.55 17.40
CA ALA A 27 4.82 18.47 18.66
C ALA A 27 5.75 18.29 19.86
N SER A 28 6.88 17.59 19.70
CA SER A 28 7.90 17.41 20.76
C SER A 28 8.90 18.57 20.86
N GLY A 29 8.71 19.68 20.14
CA GLY A 29 9.60 20.84 20.17
C GLY A 29 10.97 20.62 19.54
N ASN A 30 11.11 19.61 18.69
CA ASN A 30 12.36 19.27 17.99
C ASN A 30 13.60 19.16 18.91
N PRO A 31 13.61 18.26 19.88
CA PRO A 31 14.68 18.18 20.89
C PRO A 31 16.07 17.90 20.31
N GLY A 32 16.15 17.48 19.06
CA GLY A 32 17.42 17.24 18.35
C GLY A 32 18.02 18.49 17.69
N GLY A 33 17.34 19.63 17.70
CA GLY A 33 17.81 20.92 17.17
C GLY A 33 18.16 20.93 15.66
N ARG A 34 17.92 19.82 14.93
CA ARG A 34 18.18 19.77 13.49
C ARG A 34 17.08 20.52 12.76
N PRO A 35 17.42 21.36 11.75
CA PRO A 35 16.40 22.02 10.95
C PRO A 35 15.44 20.96 10.39
N LEU A 36 14.16 21.10 10.71
CA LEU A 36 13.11 20.30 10.11
C LEU A 36 12.87 20.92 8.74
N THR A 37 13.32 20.26 7.68
CA THR A 37 12.95 20.63 6.32
C THR A 37 11.49 20.21 6.14
N VAL A 38 10.59 21.03 6.63
CA VAL A 38 9.21 20.99 6.22
C VAL A 38 9.28 21.48 4.77
N VAL A 39 9.02 20.63 3.82
CA VAL A 39 8.75 21.07 2.45
C VAL A 39 7.37 21.71 2.53
N ASP A 40 7.37 22.97 2.98
CA ASP A 40 6.21 23.81 2.87
C ASP A 40 6.10 24.16 1.38
N PHE A 41 5.20 23.49 0.69
CA PHE A 41 4.77 23.88 -0.66
C PHE A 41 3.95 25.18 -0.57
N GLY A 42 4.36 26.02 0.33
CA GLY A 42 4.16 27.40 0.68
C GLY A 42 2.80 28.00 0.36
N SER A 43 2.35 28.79 1.26
CA SER A 43 1.37 29.85 1.08
C SER A 43 1.71 30.90 -0.02
N GLY A 44 2.75 30.66 -0.80
CA GLY A 44 3.22 31.51 -1.90
C GLY A 44 3.47 30.78 -3.21
N ALA A 45 3.49 29.46 -3.25
CA ALA A 45 3.22 28.77 -4.48
C ALA A 45 1.74 29.04 -4.73
N GLU A 46 1.43 29.87 -5.74
CA GLU A 46 0.16 29.72 -6.43
C GLU A 46 -0.08 28.24 -6.46
N TYR A 47 -0.99 27.81 -5.66
CA TYR A 47 -1.42 26.42 -5.64
C TYR A 47 -1.41 26.02 -7.10
N PHE A 48 -0.62 25.03 -7.47
CA PHE A 48 -0.95 24.26 -8.62
C PHE A 48 -2.34 23.72 -8.34
N SER A 49 -3.32 24.61 -8.52
CA SER A 49 -4.74 24.34 -8.45
C SER A 49 -5.06 23.53 -9.68
N GLY A 50 -4.67 22.27 -9.62
CA GLY A 50 -4.69 21.40 -10.74
C GLY A 50 -3.80 20.18 -10.59
N SER A 51 -3.59 19.71 -9.38
CA SER A 51 -3.28 18.30 -9.19
C SER A 51 -4.56 17.53 -9.53
N GLU A 52 -4.91 17.57 -10.82
CA GLU A 52 -5.93 16.68 -11.35
C GLU A 52 -5.39 15.27 -11.19
N MET A 53 -6.25 14.38 -10.72
CA MET A 53 -5.91 12.96 -10.64
C MET A 53 -5.46 12.48 -12.02
N PRO A 54 -4.26 11.88 -12.14
CA PRO A 54 -3.82 11.33 -13.40
C PRO A 54 -4.86 10.36 -13.95
N PRO A 55 -5.10 10.33 -15.27
CA PRO A 55 -6.09 9.46 -15.85
C PRO A 55 -5.78 8.01 -15.49
N VAL A 56 -6.80 7.30 -14.99
CA VAL A 56 -6.69 5.89 -14.65
C VAL A 56 -6.38 5.10 -15.92
N LYS A 57 -5.30 4.35 -15.92
CA LYS A 57 -4.87 3.58 -17.08
C LYS A 57 -5.80 2.41 -17.38
N ASP A 58 -5.90 2.05 -18.65
CA ASP A 58 -6.85 1.05 -19.14
C ASP A 58 -6.66 -0.34 -18.50
N TYR A 59 -5.43 -0.70 -18.12
CA TYR A 59 -5.19 -1.99 -17.48
C TYR A 59 -5.80 -2.12 -16.07
N LEU A 60 -6.04 -1.00 -15.37
CA LEU A 60 -6.74 -1.00 -14.09
C LEU A 60 -8.26 -1.19 -14.26
N LYS A 61 -8.78 -0.86 -15.45
CA LYS A 61 -10.19 -0.98 -15.85
C LYS A 61 -10.47 -2.23 -16.68
N ALA A 62 -9.42 -3.01 -16.99
CA ALA A 62 -9.52 -4.12 -17.93
C ALA A 62 -10.51 -5.18 -17.43
N LYS A 63 -11.39 -5.61 -18.33
CA LYS A 63 -12.29 -6.72 -18.09
C LYS A 63 -11.51 -8.03 -17.96
N GLN A 64 -11.91 -8.82 -17.00
CA GLN A 64 -11.40 -10.18 -16.80
C GLN A 64 -11.98 -11.11 -17.90
N LYS A 65 -11.50 -12.35 -17.94
CA LYS A 65 -11.97 -13.36 -18.89
C LYS A 65 -13.48 -13.66 -18.74
N ASP A 66 -14.01 -13.54 -17.54
CA ASP A 66 -15.43 -13.72 -17.19
C ASP A 66 -16.29 -12.47 -17.44
N GLY A 67 -15.67 -11.37 -17.91
CA GLY A 67 -16.33 -10.09 -18.15
C GLY A 67 -16.41 -9.18 -16.93
N SER A 68 -16.04 -9.64 -15.74
CA SER A 68 -15.99 -8.83 -14.53
C SER A 68 -14.86 -7.78 -14.57
N VAL A 69 -14.97 -6.73 -13.79
CA VAL A 69 -13.93 -5.69 -13.62
C VAL A 69 -13.40 -5.80 -12.20
N THR A 70 -12.10 -5.66 -12.05
CA THR A 70 -11.48 -5.62 -10.72
C THR A 70 -11.77 -4.30 -10.02
N CYS A 71 -11.71 -4.29 -8.69
CA CYS A 71 -11.83 -3.05 -7.89
C CYS A 71 -10.56 -2.18 -7.91
N ALA A 72 -9.61 -2.43 -8.83
CA ALA A 72 -8.33 -1.72 -8.89
C ALA A 72 -8.50 -0.22 -9.16
N GLU A 73 -9.44 0.16 -10.03
CA GLU A 73 -9.74 1.57 -10.32
C GLU A 73 -10.23 2.32 -9.07
N GLU A 74 -11.11 1.69 -8.28
CA GLU A 74 -11.65 2.28 -7.06
C GLU A 74 -10.54 2.49 -6.03
N ILE A 75 -9.72 1.46 -5.80
CA ILE A 75 -8.59 1.51 -4.85
C ILE A 75 -7.58 2.59 -5.27
N TYR A 76 -7.32 2.72 -6.58
CA TYR A 76 -6.46 3.77 -7.10
C TYR A 76 -7.00 5.17 -6.77
N LYS A 77 -8.29 5.42 -7.03
CA LYS A 77 -8.95 6.71 -6.75
C LYS A 77 -8.94 7.04 -5.27
N GLU A 78 -9.33 6.09 -4.41
CA GLU A 78 -9.33 6.26 -2.96
C GLU A 78 -7.93 6.56 -2.41
N THR A 79 -6.92 5.86 -2.93
CA THR A 79 -5.52 6.10 -2.54
C THR A 79 -5.05 7.48 -2.98
N TRP A 80 -5.39 7.90 -4.20
CA TRP A 80 -5.05 9.22 -4.70
C TRP A 80 -5.72 10.33 -3.89
N GLU A 81 -7.02 10.21 -3.60
CA GLU A 81 -7.76 11.18 -2.79
C GLU A 81 -7.17 11.29 -1.38
N TRP A 82 -6.85 10.16 -0.76
CA TRP A 82 -6.20 10.12 0.55
C TRP A 82 -4.83 10.83 0.55
N LEU A 83 -4.05 10.69 -0.52
CA LEU A 83 -2.77 11.39 -0.69
C LEU A 83 -2.96 12.88 -0.92
N LYS A 84 -3.96 13.26 -1.73
CA LYS A 84 -4.29 14.65 -2.03
C LYS A 84 -4.72 15.41 -0.78
N GLU A 85 -5.56 14.83 0.06
CA GLU A 85 -5.94 15.41 1.35
C GLU A 85 -4.73 15.76 2.23
N ARG A 86 -3.66 14.97 2.09
CA ARG A 86 -2.41 15.12 2.84
C ARG A 86 -1.33 15.89 2.09
N LYS A 87 -1.65 16.43 0.91
CA LYS A 87 -0.74 17.17 0.03
C LYS A 87 0.53 16.37 -0.32
N CYS A 88 0.41 15.06 -0.44
CA CYS A 88 1.51 14.14 -0.74
C CYS A 88 1.36 13.46 -2.11
N ASP A 89 0.35 13.82 -2.89
CA ASP A 89 0.02 13.26 -4.19
C ASP A 89 1.15 13.42 -5.23
N GLN A 90 1.90 14.53 -5.15
CA GLN A 90 3.02 14.80 -6.05
C GLN A 90 4.33 14.11 -5.63
N LEU A 91 4.42 13.63 -4.39
CA LEU A 91 5.63 13.00 -3.86
C LEU A 91 5.72 11.52 -4.19
N ILE A 92 4.62 10.92 -4.64
CA ILE A 92 4.53 9.50 -4.90
C ILE A 92 4.35 9.26 -6.40
N PRO A 93 5.22 8.44 -7.01
CA PRO A 93 5.06 8.08 -8.40
C PRO A 93 3.71 7.39 -8.65
N VAL A 94 3.01 7.81 -9.71
CA VAL A 94 1.71 7.24 -10.10
C VAL A 94 1.78 5.72 -10.24
N GLN A 95 2.86 5.20 -10.81
CA GLN A 95 3.08 3.77 -10.98
C GLN A 95 3.06 3.00 -9.65
N GLN A 96 3.47 3.62 -8.55
CA GLN A 96 3.46 2.97 -7.25
C GLN A 96 2.04 2.84 -6.70
N ILE A 97 1.20 3.85 -6.93
CA ILE A 97 -0.23 3.80 -6.58
C ILE A 97 -0.94 2.74 -7.43
N GLU A 98 -0.63 2.69 -8.74
CA GLU A 98 -1.15 1.70 -9.67
C GLU A 98 -0.76 0.27 -9.25
N GLN A 99 0.51 0.06 -8.86
CA GLN A 99 1.00 -1.23 -8.38
C GLN A 99 0.30 -1.65 -7.08
N TYR A 100 0.12 -0.72 -6.15
CA TYR A 100 -0.64 -0.97 -4.93
C TYR A 100 -2.07 -1.38 -5.24
N ALA A 101 -2.79 -0.58 -6.02
CA ALA A 101 -4.18 -0.83 -6.38
C ALA A 101 -4.38 -2.18 -7.07
N MET A 102 -3.52 -2.51 -8.03
CA MET A 102 -3.58 -3.80 -8.73
C MET A 102 -3.27 -4.97 -7.79
N SER A 103 -2.28 -4.83 -6.91
CA SER A 103 -1.90 -5.89 -5.98
C SER A 103 -3.03 -6.19 -4.98
N VAL A 104 -3.69 -5.15 -4.44
CA VAL A 104 -4.85 -5.32 -3.56
C VAL A 104 -6.02 -5.96 -4.29
N ALA A 105 -6.34 -5.47 -5.51
CA ALA A 105 -7.45 -6.02 -6.29
C ALA A 105 -7.25 -7.52 -6.62
N ARG A 106 -6.02 -7.91 -6.97
CA ARG A 106 -5.67 -9.32 -7.20
C ARG A 106 -5.70 -10.14 -5.92
N TRP A 107 -5.30 -9.57 -4.80
CA TRP A 107 -5.42 -10.24 -3.51
C TRP A 107 -6.88 -10.53 -3.17
N ILE A 108 -7.79 -9.55 -3.34
CA ILE A 108 -9.24 -9.73 -3.15
C ILE A 108 -9.77 -10.86 -4.04
N GLN A 109 -9.43 -10.88 -5.32
CA GLN A 109 -9.83 -11.96 -6.23
C GLN A 109 -9.35 -13.35 -5.78
N CYS A 110 -8.13 -13.44 -5.25
CA CYS A 110 -7.62 -14.70 -4.73
C CYS A 110 -8.42 -15.16 -3.49
N GLU A 111 -8.80 -14.25 -2.61
CA GLU A 111 -9.64 -14.56 -1.44
C GLU A 111 -11.07 -14.97 -1.84
N GLU A 112 -11.64 -14.33 -2.86
CA GLU A 112 -12.91 -14.74 -3.47
C GLU A 112 -12.82 -16.16 -4.02
N ALA A 113 -11.78 -16.45 -4.81
CA ALA A 113 -11.58 -17.78 -5.36
C ALA A 113 -11.32 -18.84 -4.27
N VAL A 114 -10.59 -18.50 -3.20
CA VAL A 114 -10.42 -19.42 -2.05
C VAL A 114 -11.74 -19.63 -1.31
N SER A 115 -12.58 -18.61 -1.21
CA SER A 115 -13.91 -18.72 -0.58
C SER A 115 -14.87 -19.57 -1.42
N GLU A 116 -14.76 -19.51 -2.75
CA GLU A 116 -15.60 -20.27 -3.67
C GLU A 116 -15.10 -21.72 -3.86
N PHE A 117 -13.80 -21.91 -4.13
CA PHE A 117 -13.23 -23.22 -4.48
C PHE A 117 -12.57 -23.95 -3.30
N GLY A 118 -12.38 -23.29 -2.16
CA GLY A 118 -11.79 -23.85 -0.96
C GLY A 118 -10.25 -23.78 -0.93
N PHE A 119 -9.70 -24.08 0.26
CA PHE A 119 -8.24 -24.07 0.52
C PHE A 119 -7.50 -25.25 -0.10
N LEU A 120 -8.20 -26.34 -0.37
CA LEU A 120 -7.62 -27.58 -0.87
C LEU A 120 -8.10 -27.87 -2.28
N ALA A 121 -7.18 -28.28 -3.13
CA ALA A 121 -7.45 -28.75 -4.47
C ALA A 121 -7.01 -30.23 -4.59
N LYS A 122 -7.63 -30.98 -5.51
CA LYS A 122 -7.25 -32.35 -5.84
C LYS A 122 -6.58 -32.38 -7.21
N LYS A 123 -5.42 -33.03 -7.29
CA LYS A 123 -4.81 -33.37 -8.57
C LYS A 123 -5.61 -34.48 -9.26
N PRO A 124 -5.49 -34.66 -10.60
CA PRO A 124 -6.08 -35.78 -11.30
C PRO A 124 -5.69 -37.16 -10.72
N THR A 125 -4.53 -37.23 -10.07
CA THR A 125 -4.01 -38.41 -9.34
C THR A 125 -4.69 -38.68 -8.00
N GLY A 126 -5.65 -37.81 -7.58
CA GLY A 126 -6.33 -37.91 -6.30
C GLY A 126 -5.58 -37.26 -5.13
N THR A 127 -4.33 -36.84 -5.29
CA THR A 127 -3.54 -36.21 -4.25
C THR A 127 -4.10 -34.85 -3.89
N VAL A 128 -4.31 -34.60 -2.60
CA VAL A 128 -4.76 -33.30 -2.08
C VAL A 128 -3.57 -32.36 -1.99
N ILE A 129 -3.74 -31.15 -2.51
CA ILE A 129 -2.74 -30.06 -2.48
C ILE A 129 -3.38 -28.78 -1.99
N SER A 130 -2.57 -27.82 -1.57
CA SER A 130 -3.06 -26.45 -1.32
C SER A 130 -3.54 -25.84 -2.64
N SER A 131 -4.66 -25.12 -2.57
CA SER A 131 -5.18 -24.36 -3.72
C SER A 131 -4.12 -23.38 -4.23
N PRO A 132 -3.91 -23.27 -5.56
CA PRO A 132 -2.99 -22.29 -6.13
C PRO A 132 -3.34 -20.85 -5.72
N TYR A 133 -4.61 -20.54 -5.54
CA TYR A 133 -5.09 -19.22 -5.13
C TYR A 133 -4.57 -18.79 -3.77
N VAL A 134 -4.36 -19.73 -2.84
CA VAL A 134 -3.74 -19.45 -1.52
C VAL A 134 -2.32 -18.94 -1.67
N THR A 135 -1.54 -19.53 -2.56
CA THR A 135 -0.15 -19.10 -2.80
C THR A 135 -0.10 -17.76 -3.50
N MET A 136 -0.90 -17.59 -4.57
CA MET A 136 -1.00 -16.32 -5.29
C MET A 136 -1.49 -15.18 -4.38
N GLY A 137 -2.51 -15.44 -3.55
CA GLY A 137 -3.02 -14.47 -2.60
C GLY A 137 -1.96 -13.98 -1.61
N ARG A 138 -1.11 -14.89 -1.11
CA ARG A 138 0.02 -14.52 -0.23
C ARG A 138 1.04 -13.62 -0.93
N GLU A 139 1.34 -13.89 -2.19
CA GLU A 139 2.29 -13.07 -2.94
C GLU A 139 1.71 -11.67 -3.23
N TYR A 140 0.44 -11.57 -3.63
CA TYR A 140 -0.21 -10.27 -3.82
C TYR A 140 -0.36 -9.50 -2.51
N MET A 141 -0.66 -10.17 -1.39
CA MET A 141 -0.67 -9.57 -0.07
C MET A 141 0.70 -8.95 0.29
N LYS A 142 1.80 -9.68 0.05
CA LYS A 142 3.15 -9.15 0.30
C LYS A 142 3.45 -7.94 -0.58
N GLN A 143 3.11 -8.01 -1.87
CA GLN A 143 3.31 -6.89 -2.81
C GLN A 143 2.50 -5.67 -2.39
N ALA A 144 1.21 -5.85 -2.05
CA ALA A 144 0.34 -4.78 -1.58
C ALA A 144 0.90 -4.12 -0.31
N ASN A 145 1.27 -4.93 0.70
CA ASN A 145 1.84 -4.42 1.95
C ASN A 145 3.18 -3.70 1.74
N THR A 146 4.02 -4.19 0.83
CA THR A 146 5.30 -3.55 0.50
C THR A 146 5.07 -2.21 -0.19
N ALA A 147 4.20 -2.16 -1.19
CA ALA A 147 3.87 -0.93 -1.90
C ALA A 147 3.23 0.10 -0.96
N TRP A 148 2.28 -0.35 -0.12
CA TRP A 148 1.65 0.51 0.88
C TRP A 148 2.66 1.06 1.90
N TYR A 149 3.55 0.21 2.40
CA TYR A 149 4.58 0.65 3.34
C TYR A 149 5.46 1.76 2.76
N GLN A 150 5.85 1.65 1.48
CA GLN A 150 6.62 2.67 0.79
C GLN A 150 5.83 3.98 0.65
N ILE A 151 4.56 3.91 0.22
CA ILE A 151 3.66 5.06 0.14
C ILE A 151 3.54 5.73 1.52
N PHE A 152 3.23 4.93 2.54
CA PHE A 152 3.02 5.43 3.90
C PHE A 152 4.26 6.07 4.50
N GLN A 153 5.47 5.54 4.20
CA GLN A 153 6.71 6.16 4.67
C GLN A 153 6.90 7.57 4.10
N VAL A 154 6.65 7.76 2.81
CA VAL A 154 6.73 9.10 2.18
C VAL A 154 5.74 10.05 2.84
N VAL A 155 4.51 9.62 3.05
CA VAL A 155 3.50 10.45 3.73
C VAL A 155 3.91 10.75 5.16
N LYS A 156 4.38 9.76 5.91
CA LYS A 156 4.84 9.92 7.29
C LYS A 156 5.98 10.92 7.43
N GLU A 157 6.90 10.95 6.46
CA GLU A 157 8.06 11.83 6.46
C GLU A 157 7.73 13.26 6.03
N ASN A 158 6.71 13.45 5.20
CA ASN A 158 6.43 14.74 4.57
C ASN A 158 5.12 15.39 5.03
N CYS A 159 4.17 14.61 5.56
CA CYS A 159 2.89 15.15 6.01
C CYS A 159 3.02 15.85 7.36
N CYS A 160 2.58 17.11 7.42
CA CYS A 160 2.52 17.90 8.64
C CYS A 160 1.21 17.71 9.41
N VAL A 161 0.22 17.08 8.80
CA VAL A 161 -1.09 16.80 9.40
C VAL A 161 -1.02 15.51 10.21
N GLU A 162 -1.76 15.44 11.32
CA GLU A 162 -1.86 14.20 12.07
C GLU A 162 -2.37 13.07 11.17
N LEU A 163 -1.67 11.93 11.20
CA LEU A 163 -2.01 10.73 10.44
C LEU A 163 -3.20 9.98 11.08
N GLY A 164 -4.21 10.73 11.51
CA GLY A 164 -5.45 10.20 12.05
C GLY A 164 -6.45 9.81 10.94
N GLY A 165 -7.35 8.90 11.27
CA GLY A 165 -8.42 8.47 10.36
C GLY A 165 -8.13 7.17 9.61
N LYS A 166 -9.11 6.70 8.85
CA LYS A 166 -8.99 5.50 8.02
C LYS A 166 -7.96 5.71 6.90
N THR A 167 -7.20 4.67 6.63
CA THR A 167 -6.25 4.64 5.52
C THR A 167 -6.81 3.76 4.38
N PRO A 168 -6.37 3.93 3.12
CA PRO A 168 -6.71 3.03 2.03
C PRO A 168 -6.41 1.56 2.32
N GLN A 169 -5.41 1.28 3.17
CA GLN A 169 -5.11 -0.08 3.63
C GLN A 169 -6.19 -0.63 4.56
N ASP A 170 -6.77 0.20 5.43
CA ASP A 170 -7.88 -0.20 6.31
C ASP A 170 -9.12 -0.51 5.48
N ASP A 171 -9.41 0.30 4.47
CA ASP A 171 -10.52 0.06 3.54
C ASP A 171 -10.32 -1.21 2.71
N ALA A 172 -9.09 -1.47 2.24
CA ALA A 172 -8.74 -2.71 1.57
C ALA A 172 -8.94 -3.93 2.49
N MET A 173 -8.55 -3.84 3.76
CA MET A 173 -8.80 -4.90 4.75
C MET A 173 -10.28 -5.09 5.03
N GLU A 174 -11.06 -4.02 5.11
CA GLU A 174 -12.51 -4.11 5.27
C GLU A 174 -13.18 -4.81 4.08
N ARG A 175 -12.77 -4.49 2.84
CA ARG A 175 -13.24 -5.17 1.63
C ARG A 175 -12.96 -6.67 1.67
N LEU A 176 -11.74 -7.06 2.06
CA LEU A 176 -11.36 -8.47 2.21
C LEU A 176 -12.22 -9.20 3.25
N LEU A 177 -12.49 -8.56 4.38
CA LEU A 177 -13.35 -9.15 5.42
C LEU A 177 -14.79 -9.30 4.95
N ARG A 178 -15.32 -8.32 4.21
CA ARG A 178 -16.68 -8.40 3.62
C ARG A 178 -16.77 -9.54 2.60
N THR A 179 -15.76 -9.72 1.75
CA THR A 179 -15.68 -10.84 0.80
C THR A 179 -15.79 -12.19 1.51
N ARG A 180 -15.10 -12.35 2.64
CA ARG A 180 -15.18 -13.58 3.46
C ARG A 180 -16.55 -13.77 4.14
N MET A 181 -17.26 -12.69 4.47
CA MET A 181 -18.57 -12.74 5.12
C MET A 181 -19.72 -12.96 4.13
N GLY A 182 -19.64 -12.41 2.91
CA GLY A 182 -20.69 -12.48 1.90
C GLY A 182 -20.98 -13.90 1.41
N ASN A 183 -20.03 -14.81 1.54
CA ASN A 183 -20.19 -16.22 1.10
C ASN A 183 -20.84 -17.15 2.14
N LYS A 184 -21.26 -16.63 3.31
CA LYS A 184 -21.92 -17.45 4.36
C LYS A 184 -23.42 -17.69 4.13
N ASN A 185 -24.02 -17.05 3.12
CA ASN A 185 -25.47 -17.14 2.90
C ASN A 185 -25.87 -18.17 1.84
N HIS A 186 -25.00 -19.10 1.44
CA HIS A 186 -25.27 -20.14 0.45
C HIS A 186 -25.07 -21.58 0.97
N TYR A 187 -25.29 -21.83 2.27
CA TYR A 187 -25.39 -23.17 2.81
C TYR A 187 -26.71 -23.33 3.57
#